data_68343d1aa8ade50b9d1d76dfc0bcab04
#
_entry.id   68343d1aa8ade50b9d1d76dfc0bcab04
#
_cell.length_a   1.000
_cell.length_b   1.000
_cell.length_c   1.000
_cell.angle_alpha   90.00
_cell.angle_beta   90.00
_cell.angle_gamma   90.00
#
_symmetry.space_group_name_H-M   'P 1'
#
loop_
_entity.id
_entity.type
_entity.pdbx_description
1 polymer ?
#
loop_
_entity_poly.entity_id
_entity_poly.type
_entity_poly.pdbx_seq_one_letter_code
_entity_poly.pdbx_strand_id
1 'polypeptide(L)'
;MELTYRFATIEDIDILVSTRMDILIDMLKLDPDTDMSELEAATRPYYERAIADGTQLAVLVFDGDKFVGAGAVCLYAVMPTFYNISGKRGYIMNMYTCPEYRGRGIATKTVDMLVNKCKELGYTHITLAATEMGQPVYERYGFKKQEDQMVYKITD
;
A
#
# COMPACT_ATOMS: atom_id res chain seq x y z
N MET A 1 -18.90 -11.66 -11.93
CA MET A 1 -17.52 -11.63 -11.41
C MET A 1 -17.58 -11.36 -9.92
N GLU A 2 -17.03 -12.27 -9.15
CA GLU A 2 -17.01 -12.13 -7.70
C GLU A 2 -15.56 -11.95 -7.24
N LEU A 3 -15.27 -10.79 -6.68
CA LEU A 3 -13.93 -10.45 -6.21
C LEU A 3 -13.79 -10.77 -4.74
N THR A 4 -12.65 -11.31 -4.36
CA THR A 4 -12.30 -11.59 -2.97
C THR A 4 -11.28 -10.57 -2.49
N TYR A 5 -11.59 -9.93 -1.35
CA TYR A 5 -10.69 -8.97 -0.69
C TYR A 5 -10.30 -9.57 0.65
N ARG A 6 -9.03 -9.65 0.94
CA ARG A 6 -8.59 -10.14 2.25
C ARG A 6 -7.26 -9.53 2.68
N PHE A 7 -7.04 -9.49 3.98
CA PHE A 7 -5.73 -9.12 4.51
C PHE A 7 -4.76 -10.29 4.35
N ALA A 8 -3.52 -9.95 4.02
CA ALA A 8 -2.45 -10.93 3.88
C ALA A 8 -1.97 -11.41 5.26
N THR A 9 -1.49 -12.64 5.28
CA THR A 9 -0.87 -13.26 6.45
C THR A 9 0.56 -13.68 6.12
N ILE A 10 1.28 -14.22 7.09
CA ILE A 10 2.65 -14.71 6.87
C ILE A 10 2.72 -15.83 5.84
N GLU A 11 1.61 -16.49 5.56
CA GLU A 11 1.55 -17.51 4.50
C GLU A 11 1.53 -16.91 3.10
N ASP A 12 1.34 -15.60 2.99
CA ASP A 12 1.24 -14.89 1.72
C ASP A 12 2.56 -14.24 1.29
N ILE A 13 3.67 -14.50 1.98
CA ILE A 13 4.94 -13.80 1.71
C ILE A 13 5.35 -13.93 0.24
N ASP A 14 5.26 -15.13 -0.34
CA ASP A 14 5.68 -15.32 -1.73
C ASP A 14 4.86 -14.47 -2.70
N ILE A 15 3.52 -14.45 -2.54
CA ILE A 15 2.69 -13.65 -3.43
C ILE A 15 2.86 -12.15 -3.17
N LEU A 16 3.09 -11.75 -1.91
CA LEU A 16 3.35 -10.35 -1.60
C LEU A 16 4.63 -9.86 -2.29
N VAL A 17 5.69 -10.66 -2.23
CA VAL A 17 6.96 -10.30 -2.86
C VAL A 17 6.83 -10.26 -4.38
N SER A 18 6.27 -11.32 -4.99
CA SER A 18 6.17 -11.40 -6.45
C SER A 18 5.27 -10.30 -7.01
N THR A 19 4.12 -10.04 -6.39
CA THR A 19 3.22 -8.99 -6.88
C THR A 19 3.81 -7.60 -6.68
N ARG A 20 4.59 -7.37 -5.61
CA ARG A 20 5.27 -6.10 -5.41
C ARG A 20 6.27 -5.82 -6.55
N MET A 21 7.01 -6.85 -6.98
CA MET A 21 7.94 -6.70 -8.09
C MET A 21 7.20 -6.38 -9.39
N ASP A 22 6.12 -7.09 -9.67
CA ASP A 22 5.31 -6.87 -10.86
C ASP A 22 4.67 -5.47 -10.86
N ILE A 23 4.16 -5.03 -9.72
CA ILE A 23 3.56 -3.71 -9.57
C ILE A 23 4.60 -2.61 -9.86
N LEU A 24 5.82 -2.76 -9.33
CA LEU A 24 6.86 -1.76 -9.54
C LEU A 24 7.30 -1.69 -11.00
N ILE A 25 7.41 -2.83 -11.67
CA ILE A 25 7.74 -2.86 -13.10
C ILE A 25 6.67 -2.09 -13.88
N ASP A 26 5.39 -2.35 -13.61
CA ASP A 26 4.29 -1.69 -14.29
C ASP A 26 4.22 -0.19 -13.95
N MET A 27 4.23 0.14 -12.66
CA MET A 27 4.05 1.52 -12.21
C MET A 27 5.20 2.44 -12.59
N LEU A 28 6.42 1.93 -12.58
CA LEU A 28 7.60 2.70 -12.94
C LEU A 28 7.95 2.56 -14.42
N LYS A 29 7.14 1.82 -15.17
CA LYS A 29 7.33 1.60 -16.63
C LYS A 29 8.72 1.05 -16.92
N LEU A 30 9.15 0.08 -16.11
CA LEU A 30 10.44 -0.57 -16.28
C LEU A 30 10.33 -1.62 -17.39
N ASP A 31 11.51 -1.96 -17.98
CA ASP A 31 11.59 -3.08 -18.91
C ASP A 31 11.16 -4.36 -18.15
N PRO A 32 10.32 -5.23 -18.77
CA PRO A 32 9.91 -6.49 -18.12
C PRO A 32 11.08 -7.37 -17.70
N ASP A 33 12.25 -7.23 -18.37
CA ASP A 33 13.45 -8.00 -18.06
C ASP A 33 14.35 -7.35 -17.02
N THR A 34 13.89 -6.26 -16.38
CA THR A 34 14.66 -5.56 -15.36
C THR A 34 15.04 -6.52 -14.23
N ASP A 35 16.31 -6.49 -13.83
CA ASP A 35 16.79 -7.31 -12.73
C ASP A 35 16.25 -6.76 -11.41
N MET A 36 15.34 -7.50 -10.78
CA MET A 36 14.70 -7.13 -9.52
C MET A 36 15.30 -7.86 -8.33
N SER A 37 16.40 -8.63 -8.53
CA SER A 37 16.92 -9.53 -7.51
C SER A 37 17.38 -8.81 -6.23
N GLU A 38 18.01 -7.66 -6.36
CA GLU A 38 18.46 -6.87 -5.19
C GLU A 38 17.26 -6.35 -4.40
N LEU A 39 16.27 -5.82 -5.10
CA LEU A 39 15.06 -5.31 -4.45
C LEU A 39 14.25 -6.45 -3.84
N GLU A 40 14.15 -7.57 -4.53
CA GLU A 40 13.46 -8.75 -4.00
C GLU A 40 14.13 -9.25 -2.72
N ALA A 41 15.46 -9.30 -2.70
CA ALA A 41 16.22 -9.71 -1.52
C ALA A 41 16.01 -8.78 -0.33
N ALA A 42 15.74 -7.50 -0.56
CA ALA A 42 15.40 -6.53 0.49
C ALA A 42 13.93 -6.58 0.90
N THR A 43 13.05 -6.89 -0.05
CA THR A 43 11.60 -6.85 0.16
C THR A 43 11.10 -8.03 0.98
N ARG A 44 11.64 -9.22 0.73
CA ARG A 44 11.19 -10.43 1.44
C ARG A 44 11.38 -10.33 2.96
N PRO A 45 12.57 -10.00 3.49
CA PRO A 45 12.73 -9.85 4.93
C PRO A 45 11.86 -8.74 5.51
N TYR A 46 11.63 -7.68 4.75
CA TYR A 46 10.74 -6.61 5.18
C TYR A 46 9.33 -7.14 5.42
N TYR A 47 8.76 -7.87 4.45
CA TYR A 47 7.42 -8.43 4.61
C TYR A 47 7.36 -9.46 5.74
N GLU A 48 8.36 -10.34 5.84
CA GLU A 48 8.39 -11.36 6.89
C GLU A 48 8.29 -10.72 8.28
N ARG A 49 9.03 -9.64 8.50
CA ARG A 49 9.00 -8.92 9.78
C ARG A 49 7.72 -8.10 9.94
N ALA A 50 7.36 -7.30 8.93
CA ALA A 50 6.30 -6.31 9.06
C ALA A 50 4.91 -6.95 9.12
N ILE A 51 4.69 -8.04 8.39
CA ILE A 51 3.42 -8.78 8.48
C ILE A 51 3.33 -9.49 9.83
N ALA A 52 4.43 -10.09 10.30
CA ALA A 52 4.44 -10.81 11.58
C ALA A 52 4.22 -9.89 12.77
N ASP A 53 4.83 -8.69 12.77
CA ASP A 53 4.72 -7.75 13.89
C ASP A 53 3.54 -6.77 13.76
N GLY A 54 2.81 -6.84 12.65
CA GLY A 54 1.63 -5.99 12.44
C GLY A 54 1.94 -4.55 12.03
N THR A 55 3.18 -4.23 11.68
CA THR A 55 3.53 -2.88 11.25
C THR A 55 3.22 -2.62 9.78
N GLN A 56 2.86 -3.67 9.04
CA GLN A 56 2.26 -3.49 7.73
C GLN A 56 1.00 -4.34 7.61
N LEU A 57 -0.06 -3.70 7.12
CA LEU A 57 -1.30 -4.38 6.76
C LEU A 57 -1.38 -4.34 5.24
N ALA A 58 -1.58 -5.49 4.61
CA ALA A 58 -1.68 -5.58 3.16
C ALA A 58 -3.00 -6.22 2.77
N VAL A 59 -3.67 -5.64 1.79
CA VAL A 59 -4.89 -6.20 1.20
C VAL A 59 -4.53 -6.80 -0.14
N LEU A 60 -4.99 -8.02 -0.38
CA LEU A 60 -4.89 -8.70 -1.65
C LEU A 60 -6.28 -8.89 -2.24
N VAL A 61 -6.42 -8.65 -3.53
CA VAL A 61 -7.70 -8.76 -4.24
C VAL A 61 -7.55 -9.79 -5.35
N PHE A 62 -8.49 -10.73 -5.39
CA PHE A 62 -8.48 -11.82 -6.35
C PHE A 62 -9.81 -11.92 -7.10
N ASP A 63 -9.73 -12.33 -8.35
CA ASP A 63 -10.85 -12.82 -9.13
C ASP A 63 -10.62 -14.32 -9.30
N GLY A 64 -11.28 -15.12 -8.44
CA GLY A 64 -10.93 -16.54 -8.32
C GLY A 64 -9.50 -16.69 -7.83
N ASP A 65 -8.66 -17.35 -8.62
CA ASP A 65 -7.23 -17.51 -8.29
C ASP A 65 -6.35 -16.41 -8.91
N LYS A 66 -6.94 -15.50 -9.67
CA LYS A 66 -6.19 -14.46 -10.37
C LYS A 66 -6.01 -13.24 -9.46
N PHE A 67 -4.75 -12.83 -9.25
CA PHE A 67 -4.46 -11.59 -8.56
C PHE A 67 -4.86 -10.41 -9.43
N VAL A 68 -5.66 -9.48 -8.88
CA VAL A 68 -6.16 -8.34 -9.65
C VAL A 68 -5.91 -7.00 -8.96
N GLY A 69 -5.54 -6.97 -7.70
CA GLY A 69 -5.28 -5.71 -7.03
C GLY A 69 -4.65 -5.88 -5.65
N ALA A 70 -4.09 -4.79 -5.15
CA ALA A 70 -3.44 -4.76 -3.85
C ALA A 70 -3.44 -3.35 -3.28
N GLY A 71 -3.19 -3.27 -1.99
CA GLY A 71 -2.89 -2.04 -1.30
C GLY A 71 -2.31 -2.37 0.06
N ALA A 72 -1.54 -1.44 0.62
CA ALA A 72 -0.93 -1.66 1.92
C ALA A 72 -0.86 -0.37 2.71
N VAL A 73 -0.77 -0.50 4.02
CA VAL A 73 -0.48 0.62 4.91
C VAL A 73 0.67 0.21 5.83
N CYS A 74 1.68 1.08 5.90
CA CYS A 74 2.79 0.94 6.85
C CYS A 74 2.43 1.72 8.10
N LEU A 75 2.46 1.06 9.25
CA LEU A 75 2.11 1.66 10.54
C LEU A 75 3.39 2.01 11.28
N TYR A 76 3.46 3.26 11.75
CA TYR A 76 4.66 3.76 12.43
C TYR A 76 4.27 4.82 13.43
N ALA A 77 5.23 5.31 14.17
CA ALA A 77 5.00 6.35 15.17
C ALA A 77 6.01 7.47 14.99
N VAL A 78 5.55 8.69 15.26
CA VAL A 78 6.38 9.87 15.32
C VAL A 78 6.17 10.54 16.68
N MET A 79 6.92 11.60 16.95
CA MET A 79 6.73 12.36 18.18
C MET A 79 5.29 12.85 18.28
N PRO A 80 4.64 12.67 19.44
CA PRO A 80 3.30 13.21 19.65
C PRO A 80 3.24 14.71 19.38
N THR A 81 2.14 15.15 18.79
CA THR A 81 1.87 16.56 18.58
C THR A 81 0.48 16.89 19.11
N PHE A 82 0.18 18.17 19.16
CA PHE A 82 -1.14 18.63 19.59
C PHE A 82 -2.26 18.04 18.73
N TYR A 83 -2.01 17.85 17.43
CA TYR A 83 -3.01 17.33 16.50
C TYR A 83 -2.99 15.81 16.38
N ASN A 84 -2.00 15.15 16.95
CA ASN A 84 -1.88 13.70 16.95
C ASN A 84 -1.14 13.26 18.21
N ILE A 85 -1.88 13.18 19.29
CA ILE A 85 -1.32 12.93 20.63
C ILE A 85 -0.64 11.56 20.71
N SER A 86 -1.18 10.55 20.03
CA SER A 86 -0.58 9.20 20.06
C SER A 86 0.71 9.10 19.25
N GLY A 87 0.93 10.00 18.30
CA GLY A 87 2.03 9.89 17.35
C GLY A 87 1.87 8.79 16.32
N LYS A 88 0.78 8.03 16.37
CA LYS A 88 0.55 6.91 15.45
C LYS A 88 0.16 7.40 14.07
N ARG A 89 0.85 6.89 13.05
CA ARG A 89 0.61 7.26 11.65
C ARG A 89 0.57 6.04 10.76
N GLY A 90 -0.26 6.13 9.71
CA GLY A 90 -0.28 5.14 8.65
C GLY A 90 0.14 5.78 7.33
N TYR A 91 0.94 5.07 6.56
CA TYR A 91 1.33 5.49 5.22
C TYR A 91 0.88 4.44 4.22
N ILE A 92 -0.08 4.81 3.38
CA ILE A 92 -0.62 3.91 2.35
C ILE A 92 0.30 3.91 1.15
N MET A 93 0.64 2.72 0.67
CA MET A 93 1.45 2.54 -0.52
C MET A 93 1.08 1.23 -1.20
N ASN A 94 1.69 0.98 -2.35
CA ASN A 94 1.46 -0.24 -3.13
C ASN A 94 0.00 -0.41 -3.57
N MET A 95 -0.72 0.71 -3.76
CA MET A 95 -2.08 0.67 -4.28
C MET A 95 -2.04 0.35 -5.77
N TYR A 96 -2.69 -0.73 -6.16
CA TYR A 96 -2.63 -1.20 -7.54
C TYR A 96 -3.90 -1.95 -7.92
N THR A 97 -4.34 -1.74 -9.15
CA THR A 97 -5.40 -2.51 -9.78
C THR A 97 -4.94 -2.89 -11.17
N CYS A 98 -5.04 -4.16 -11.52
CA CYS A 98 -4.70 -4.63 -12.86
C CYS A 98 -5.49 -3.82 -13.89
N PRO A 99 -4.87 -3.42 -15.03
CA PRO A 99 -5.52 -2.52 -15.98
C PRO A 99 -6.92 -2.94 -16.41
N GLU A 100 -7.13 -4.22 -16.70
CA GLU A 100 -8.42 -4.74 -17.15
C GLU A 100 -9.51 -4.75 -16.06
N TYR A 101 -9.13 -4.49 -14.82
CA TYR A 101 -10.06 -4.43 -13.68
C TYR A 101 -10.31 -3.00 -13.18
N ARG A 102 -9.70 -2.01 -13.80
CA ARG A 102 -9.86 -0.61 -13.39
C ARG A 102 -11.28 -0.09 -13.66
N GLY A 103 -11.69 0.93 -12.90
CA GLY A 103 -13.02 1.52 -13.04
C GLY A 103 -14.13 0.72 -12.38
N ARG A 104 -13.83 -0.21 -11.51
CA ARG A 104 -14.81 -1.08 -10.84
C ARG A 104 -14.83 -0.90 -9.33
N GLY A 105 -14.20 0.15 -8.81
CA GLY A 105 -14.22 0.45 -7.38
C GLY A 105 -13.26 -0.36 -6.52
N ILE A 106 -12.32 -1.10 -7.12
CA ILE A 106 -11.38 -1.93 -6.36
C ILE A 106 -10.49 -1.08 -5.46
N ALA A 107 -9.93 0.00 -6.00
CA ALA A 107 -9.06 0.89 -5.22
C ALA A 107 -9.82 1.52 -4.05
N THR A 108 -11.06 1.97 -4.28
CA THR A 108 -11.88 2.57 -3.23
C THR A 108 -12.16 1.59 -2.10
N LYS A 109 -12.53 0.36 -2.44
CA LYS A 109 -12.79 -0.67 -1.44
C LYS A 109 -11.53 -1.05 -0.67
N THR A 110 -10.40 -1.15 -1.37
CA THR A 110 -9.12 -1.46 -0.75
C THR A 110 -8.71 -0.37 0.25
N VAL A 111 -8.79 0.89 -0.15
CA VAL A 111 -8.51 2.02 0.74
C VAL A 111 -9.43 1.99 1.95
N ASP A 112 -10.72 1.73 1.73
CA ASP A 112 -11.69 1.69 2.82
C ASP A 112 -11.33 0.61 3.85
N MET A 113 -10.94 -0.57 3.40
CA MET A 113 -10.50 -1.63 4.30
C MET A 113 -9.28 -1.21 5.11
N LEU A 114 -8.29 -0.58 4.47
CA LEU A 114 -7.07 -0.12 5.14
C LEU A 114 -7.37 0.97 6.16
N VAL A 115 -8.17 1.97 5.78
CA VAL A 115 -8.52 3.09 6.66
C VAL A 115 -9.31 2.59 7.87
N ASN A 116 -10.28 1.72 7.65
CA ASN A 116 -11.09 1.18 8.76
C ASN A 116 -10.24 0.36 9.72
N LYS A 117 -9.29 -0.43 9.20
CA LYS A 117 -8.39 -1.18 10.05
C LYS A 117 -7.47 -0.28 10.85
N CYS A 118 -6.98 0.79 10.24
CA CYS A 118 -6.22 1.81 10.95
C CYS A 118 -7.01 2.42 12.10
N LYS A 119 -8.28 2.75 11.86
CA LYS A 119 -9.16 3.29 12.91
C LYS A 119 -9.30 2.32 14.07
N GLU A 120 -9.53 1.04 13.78
CA GLU A 120 -9.65 0.01 14.81
C GLU A 120 -8.40 -0.06 15.70
N LEU A 121 -7.22 0.14 15.09
CA LEU A 121 -5.94 0.04 15.77
C LEU A 121 -5.48 1.36 16.40
N GLY A 122 -6.27 2.43 16.26
CA GLY A 122 -5.96 3.73 16.84
C GLY A 122 -5.05 4.62 15.99
N TYR A 123 -4.88 4.29 14.72
CA TYR A 123 -4.10 5.09 13.77
C TYR A 123 -5.06 6.01 13.03
N THR A 124 -5.07 7.28 13.40
CA THR A 124 -6.03 8.25 12.87
C THR A 124 -5.43 9.27 11.91
N HIS A 125 -4.12 9.26 11.74
CA HIS A 125 -3.41 10.15 10.81
C HIS A 125 -2.85 9.29 9.67
N ILE A 126 -3.48 9.33 8.51
CA ILE A 126 -3.17 8.45 7.39
C ILE A 126 -2.79 9.30 6.19
N THR A 127 -1.63 9.03 5.60
CA THR A 127 -1.14 9.76 4.43
C THR A 127 -0.87 8.79 3.28
N LEU A 128 -0.75 9.34 2.09
CA LEU A 128 -0.32 8.61 0.90
C LEU A 128 0.28 9.61 -0.09
N ALA A 129 1.10 9.10 -0.99
CA ALA A 129 1.56 9.88 -2.14
C ALA A 129 0.71 9.47 -3.34
N ALA A 130 -0.10 10.38 -3.85
CA ALA A 130 -1.03 10.08 -4.92
C ALA A 130 -0.37 10.24 -6.29
N THR A 131 -0.60 9.27 -7.18
CA THR A 131 -0.31 9.45 -8.59
C THR A 131 -1.40 10.32 -9.21
N GLU A 132 -1.11 10.88 -10.39
CA GLU A 132 -2.11 11.68 -11.12
C GLU A 132 -3.39 10.88 -11.35
N MET A 133 -3.26 9.61 -11.71
CA MET A 133 -4.40 8.73 -11.97
C MET A 133 -5.18 8.38 -10.69
N GLY A 134 -4.49 8.21 -9.57
CA GLY A 134 -5.10 7.81 -8.30
C GLY A 134 -5.71 8.97 -7.53
N GLN A 135 -5.24 10.19 -7.75
CA GLN A 135 -5.67 11.36 -6.97
C GLN A 135 -7.20 11.53 -6.91
N PRO A 136 -7.96 11.44 -8.03
CA PRO A 136 -9.40 11.60 -7.95
C PRO A 136 -10.09 10.56 -7.05
N VAL A 137 -9.58 9.33 -7.02
CA VAL A 137 -10.13 8.26 -6.16
C VAL A 137 -9.96 8.64 -4.69
N TYR A 138 -8.77 9.09 -4.32
CA TYR A 138 -8.47 9.44 -2.93
C TYR A 138 -9.21 10.68 -2.48
N GLU A 139 -9.34 11.69 -3.35
CA GLU A 139 -10.11 12.90 -3.02
C GLU A 139 -11.59 12.58 -2.81
N ARG A 140 -12.18 11.72 -3.66
CA ARG A 140 -13.57 11.30 -3.48
C ARG A 140 -13.78 10.51 -2.19
N TYR A 141 -12.76 9.74 -1.78
CA TYR A 141 -12.81 9.02 -0.50
C TYR A 141 -12.78 9.96 0.71
N GLY A 142 -12.11 11.11 0.58
CA GLY A 142 -12.00 12.10 1.64
C GLY A 142 -10.59 12.56 1.97
N PHE A 143 -9.59 12.09 1.24
CA PHE A 143 -8.22 12.56 1.41
C PHE A 143 -8.11 14.00 0.90
N LYS A 144 -7.32 14.81 1.60
CA LYS A 144 -7.07 16.20 1.23
C LYS A 144 -5.60 16.38 0.93
N LYS A 145 -5.31 17.12 -0.14
CA LYS A 145 -3.94 17.39 -0.54
C LYS A 145 -3.25 18.30 0.46
N GLN A 146 -2.01 17.96 0.83
CA GLN A 146 -1.15 18.79 1.67
C GLN A 146 0.18 18.99 0.97
N GLU A 147 0.71 20.22 0.98
CA GLU A 147 1.91 20.57 0.22
C GLU A 147 2.99 21.17 1.14
N ASP A 148 3.14 20.62 2.32
CA ASP A 148 4.09 21.14 3.31
C ASP A 148 5.33 20.27 3.50
N GLN A 149 5.50 19.24 2.69
CA GLN A 149 6.66 18.36 2.82
C GLN A 149 7.79 18.76 1.89
N MET A 150 9.01 18.65 2.42
CA MET A 150 10.24 18.85 1.65
C MET A 150 11.10 17.62 1.79
N VAL A 151 11.87 17.31 0.75
CA VAL A 151 12.73 16.11 0.70
C VAL A 151 14.17 16.54 0.51
N TYR A 152 15.05 15.99 1.31
CA TYR A 152 16.49 16.07 1.08
C TYR A 152 17.00 14.64 0.92
N LYS A 153 17.55 14.30 -0.23
CA LYS A 153 18.10 12.97 -0.49
C LYS A 153 19.60 13.01 -0.33
N ILE A 154 20.11 12.10 0.49
CA ILE A 154 21.56 11.96 0.66
C ILE A 154 22.08 11.07 -0.45
N THR A 155 22.98 11.60 -1.24
CA THR A 155 23.61 10.87 -2.35
C THR A 155 25.08 10.67 -2.04
N ASP A 156 25.62 9.48 -2.36
CA ASP A 156 27.04 9.16 -2.19
C ASP A 156 27.88 9.74 -3.31
#